data_146820edd5da571a9fb862cd9b6806a3
#
_entry.id   146820edd5da571a9fb862cd9b6806a3
#
_cell.length_a   1.000
_cell.length_b   1.000
_cell.length_c   1.000
_cell.angle_alpha   90.00
_cell.angle_beta   90.00
_cell.angle_gamma   90.00
#
_symmetry.space_group_name_H-M   'P 1'
#
loop_
_entity.id
_entity.type
_entity.pdbx_description
1 polymer ?
#
loop_
_entity_poly.entity_id
_entity_poly.type
_entity_poly.pdbx_seq_one_letter_code
_entity_poly.pdbx_strand_id
1 'polypeptide(L)'
;TEIYTLSLHDALPIWIPSHRMLAIRRGEAEGILKVAIEIPEEETIESLERIFVKGHNESAEQVIMAVKDGYKRLLLSSIETEYLQSGKQKADEEAIKVFAENLRQLLLAPPLGNRRVLGIDPGFRTGCKVVCLDETGNLVHNETIYPHSPQNEVKQAANKITNLVNSYRIEAIAIGNGTAGRETERFIQSLRYDRDIQVFVVSESGASIYSASKIARDEFPQYDVTVRGAVSIGRRLMDPLAELVKIDPKSIGVGQYQHDVDQSKLKESLDRVVESCVNRVGVNVNTASKYLLTYVSGLGPTLAENVVTYIKENGAFRSRGELKKVKRMGEKAFEQCAGFLRIEGAENPLDNSSVHPESYAVVERMAKDLGLPLKSLIGNEEACNKIELSRYVNDRIGLPTLKDIVDELKKPGRDPRSVAKVFSFADNIHTIDDLEIGMVVPGIVTNLTNFGAFVDIGVKQDGLVHISEIADKYISNPADVLSLNQHVTVKVVQVDKARKRIGLSIKQA
;
A
#
# COMPACT_ATOMS: atom_id res chain seq x y z
N THR A 1 -21.50 35.56 3.53
CA THR A 1 -20.17 34.93 3.46
C THR A 1 -19.47 35.30 4.74
N GLU A 2 -19.48 34.38 5.72
CA GLU A 2 -18.72 34.56 6.96
C GLU A 2 -17.25 34.32 6.63
N ILE A 3 -16.45 35.36 6.82
CA ILE A 3 -14.99 35.31 6.67
C ILE A 3 -14.43 34.77 7.99
N TYR A 4 -14.09 33.51 8.05
CA TYR A 4 -13.34 32.96 9.18
C TYR A 4 -11.87 33.36 9.03
N THR A 5 -11.43 34.33 9.80
CA THR A 5 -10.04 34.69 9.93
C THR A 5 -9.37 33.66 10.87
N LEU A 6 -8.72 32.66 10.34
CA LEU A 6 -7.84 31.77 11.10
C LEU A 6 -6.50 32.53 11.27
N SER A 7 -6.39 33.31 12.34
CA SER A 7 -5.13 33.92 12.71
C SER A 7 -4.22 32.85 13.32
N LEU A 8 -3.19 32.43 12.60
CA LEU A 8 -2.13 31.52 13.10
C LEU A 8 -1.04 32.37 13.75
N HIS A 9 -1.38 33.14 14.79
CA HIS A 9 -0.45 34.07 15.44
C HIS A 9 0.78 33.41 16.12
N ASP A 10 0.79 32.09 16.32
CA ASP A 10 1.83 31.43 17.11
C ASP A 10 2.73 30.47 16.32
N ALA A 11 2.61 30.37 15.00
CA ALA A 11 3.48 29.54 14.20
C ALA A 11 4.06 30.34 13.04
N LEU A 12 5.35 30.50 13.02
CA LEU A 12 6.08 30.92 11.82
C LEU A 12 5.62 30.00 10.67
N PRO A 13 5.23 30.55 9.51
CA PRO A 13 4.64 29.77 8.40
C PRO A 13 5.51 28.59 7.92
N ILE A 14 6.79 28.58 8.24
CA ILE A 14 7.76 27.50 7.99
C ILE A 14 7.33 26.15 8.63
N TRP A 15 6.46 26.18 9.65
CA TRP A 15 6.07 25.02 10.46
C TRP A 15 4.63 24.54 10.30
N ILE A 16 3.94 24.98 9.24
CA ILE A 16 2.60 24.46 8.96
C ILE A 16 2.72 22.99 8.55
N PRO A 17 2.09 22.04 9.29
CA PRO A 17 2.07 20.64 8.91
C PRO A 17 1.52 20.43 7.50
N SER A 18 2.12 19.51 6.75
CA SER A 18 1.81 19.26 5.33
C SER A 18 0.32 19.05 5.07
N HIS A 19 -0.37 18.28 5.91
CA HIS A 19 -1.81 18.03 5.77
C HIS A 19 -2.66 19.30 5.94
N ARG A 20 -2.23 20.26 6.79
CA ARG A 20 -2.92 21.54 6.92
C ARG A 20 -2.66 22.44 5.71
N MET A 21 -1.42 22.48 5.21
CA MET A 21 -1.10 23.20 3.98
C MET A 21 -1.94 22.69 2.82
N LEU A 22 -2.05 21.39 2.62
CA LEU A 22 -2.87 20.79 1.56
C LEU A 22 -4.36 21.09 1.74
N ALA A 23 -4.88 21.04 2.97
CA ALA A 23 -6.27 21.40 3.26
C ALA A 23 -6.57 22.86 2.95
N ILE A 24 -5.68 23.80 3.34
CA ILE A 24 -5.80 25.22 3.07
C ILE A 24 -5.80 25.48 1.55
N ARG A 25 -4.84 24.89 0.82
CA ARG A 25 -4.73 25.04 -0.64
C ARG A 25 -5.93 24.45 -1.38
N ARG A 26 -6.50 23.35 -0.90
CA ARG A 26 -7.76 22.80 -1.42
C ARG A 26 -8.91 23.77 -1.21
N GLY A 27 -9.08 24.29 0.02
CA GLY A 27 -10.14 25.25 0.32
C GLY A 27 -10.05 26.55 -0.50
N GLU A 28 -8.83 26.99 -0.82
CA GLU A 28 -8.58 28.12 -1.71
C GLU A 28 -8.94 27.76 -3.16
N ALA A 29 -8.53 26.61 -3.67
CA ALA A 29 -8.85 26.14 -5.02
C ALA A 29 -10.35 25.95 -5.24
N GLU A 30 -11.09 25.54 -4.20
CA GLU A 30 -12.55 25.40 -4.20
C GLU A 30 -13.28 26.76 -3.98
N GLY A 31 -12.55 27.87 -3.79
CA GLY A 31 -13.11 29.21 -3.56
C GLY A 31 -13.79 29.40 -2.19
N ILE A 32 -13.55 28.47 -1.25
CA ILE A 32 -14.10 28.51 0.12
C ILE A 32 -13.24 29.41 1.01
N LEU A 33 -11.92 29.39 0.82
CA LEU A 33 -10.95 30.19 1.58
C LEU A 33 -10.29 31.24 0.69
N LYS A 34 -9.93 32.36 1.30
CA LYS A 34 -8.98 33.34 0.74
C LYS A 34 -7.74 33.29 1.62
N VAL A 35 -6.60 32.96 1.03
CA VAL A 35 -5.31 32.85 1.73
C VAL A 35 -4.48 34.11 1.44
N ALA A 36 -3.88 34.68 2.47
CA ALA A 36 -2.93 35.77 2.37
C ALA A 36 -1.84 35.58 3.43
N ILE A 37 -0.63 36.05 3.12
CA ILE A 37 0.49 36.08 4.05
C ILE A 37 0.66 37.53 4.50
N GLU A 38 0.46 37.77 5.79
CA GLU A 38 0.71 39.06 6.39
C GLU A 38 2.16 39.13 6.90
N ILE A 39 2.88 40.14 6.43
CA ILE A 39 4.24 40.46 6.88
C ILE A 39 4.15 41.81 7.58
N PRO A 40 4.77 42.00 8.77
CA PRO A 40 4.78 43.28 9.45
C PRO A 40 5.37 44.38 8.55
N GLU A 41 4.49 45.23 8.01
CA GLU A 41 4.84 46.26 6.98
C GLU A 41 5.91 47.23 7.49
N GLU A 42 5.70 47.78 8.68
CA GLU A 42 6.57 48.78 9.24
C GLU A 42 8.00 48.28 9.46
N GLU A 43 8.14 47.16 10.13
CA GLU A 43 9.44 46.51 10.39
C GLU A 43 10.17 46.11 9.10
N THR A 44 9.45 45.66 8.12
CA THR A 44 10.00 45.27 6.81
C THR A 44 10.48 46.49 6.04
N ILE A 45 9.67 47.55 5.99
CA ILE A 45 10.05 48.84 5.33
C ILE A 45 11.26 49.42 6.00
N GLU A 46 11.31 49.50 7.36
CA GLU A 46 12.47 49.97 8.07
C GLU A 46 13.75 49.18 7.75
N SER A 47 13.62 47.85 7.65
CA SER A 47 14.74 46.98 7.28
C SER A 47 15.24 47.24 5.87
N LEU A 48 14.34 47.44 4.92
CA LEU A 48 14.65 47.81 3.53
C LEU A 48 15.28 49.21 3.45
N GLU A 49 14.75 50.19 4.19
CA GLU A 49 15.32 51.54 4.26
C GLU A 49 16.77 51.51 4.79
N ARG A 50 17.07 50.75 5.82
CA ARG A 50 18.47 50.58 6.33
C ARG A 50 19.41 50.02 5.25
N ILE A 51 18.92 49.18 4.34
CA ILE A 51 19.73 48.59 3.27
C ILE A 51 19.98 49.60 2.15
N PHE A 52 18.95 50.32 1.70
CA PHE A 52 18.96 51.08 0.44
C PHE A 52 19.16 52.58 0.63
N VAL A 53 18.77 53.17 1.76
CA VAL A 53 18.89 54.58 2.01
C VAL A 53 20.27 54.91 2.58
N LYS A 54 21.09 55.68 1.86
CA LYS A 54 22.48 55.96 2.21
C LYS A 54 22.74 57.46 2.48
N GLY A 55 21.87 58.15 3.15
CA GLY A 55 22.05 59.56 3.48
C GLY A 55 20.76 60.22 3.95
N HIS A 56 20.80 61.56 4.13
CA HIS A 56 19.68 62.37 4.66
C HIS A 56 19.43 63.59 3.79
N ASN A 57 19.44 63.45 2.46
CA ASN A 57 19.23 64.51 1.48
C ASN A 57 17.92 64.23 0.66
N GLU A 58 17.53 65.12 -0.19
CA GLU A 58 16.34 64.99 -1.05
C GLU A 58 16.35 63.73 -1.90
N SER A 59 17.54 63.31 -2.35
CA SER A 59 17.68 62.04 -3.08
C SER A 59 17.37 60.82 -2.19
N ALA A 60 17.70 60.87 -0.90
CA ALA A 60 17.37 59.81 0.04
C ALA A 60 15.87 59.72 0.27
N GLU A 61 15.14 60.82 0.29
CA GLU A 61 13.67 60.83 0.39
C GLU A 61 13.02 60.16 -0.84
N GLN A 62 13.56 60.38 -2.05
CA GLN A 62 13.07 59.68 -3.26
C GLN A 62 13.34 58.18 -3.20
N VAL A 63 14.48 57.76 -2.61
CA VAL A 63 14.77 56.33 -2.40
C VAL A 63 13.79 55.72 -1.39
N ILE A 64 13.45 56.42 -0.30
CA ILE A 64 12.43 55.95 0.66
C ILE A 64 11.07 55.74 -0.01
N MET A 65 10.65 56.71 -0.85
CA MET A 65 9.39 56.59 -1.60
C MET A 65 9.41 55.37 -2.55
N ALA A 66 10.54 55.17 -3.24
CA ALA A 66 10.72 54.05 -4.14
C ALA A 66 10.74 52.68 -3.40
N VAL A 67 11.32 52.63 -2.22
CA VAL A 67 11.33 51.45 -1.36
C VAL A 67 9.91 51.07 -0.93
N LYS A 68 9.10 52.03 -0.50
CA LYS A 68 7.72 51.84 -0.08
C LYS A 68 6.84 51.35 -1.24
N ASP A 69 6.97 52.03 -2.40
CA ASP A 69 6.21 51.60 -3.60
C ASP A 69 6.65 50.20 -4.08
N GLY A 70 7.95 49.95 -4.14
CA GLY A 70 8.52 48.68 -4.54
C GLY A 70 8.10 47.53 -3.62
N TYR A 71 8.10 47.75 -2.29
CA TYR A 71 7.59 46.77 -1.33
C TYR A 71 6.14 46.41 -1.60
N LYS A 72 5.24 47.39 -1.64
CA LYS A 72 3.80 47.16 -1.81
C LYS A 72 3.43 46.55 -3.15
N ARG A 73 4.00 47.07 -4.22
CA ARG A 73 3.58 46.72 -5.58
C ARG A 73 4.29 45.49 -6.14
N LEU A 74 5.51 45.22 -5.74
CA LEU A 74 6.36 44.13 -6.31
C LEU A 74 6.77 43.09 -5.30
N LEU A 75 7.41 43.51 -4.20
CA LEU A 75 8.08 42.59 -3.32
C LEU A 75 7.12 41.70 -2.52
N LEU A 76 6.07 42.31 -1.94
CA LEU A 76 5.10 41.61 -1.12
C LEU A 76 4.40 40.49 -1.90
N SER A 77 3.90 40.74 -3.09
CA SER A 77 3.22 39.76 -3.93
C SER A 77 4.18 38.65 -4.42
N SER A 78 5.43 38.99 -4.69
CA SER A 78 6.45 38.03 -5.10
C SER A 78 6.82 37.09 -3.95
N ILE A 79 7.07 37.61 -2.74
CA ILE A 79 7.38 36.80 -1.55
C ILE A 79 6.19 35.91 -1.18
N GLU A 80 4.98 36.45 -1.19
CA GLU A 80 3.77 35.67 -0.91
C GLU A 80 3.64 34.47 -1.87
N THR A 81 3.82 34.69 -3.18
CA THR A 81 3.76 33.64 -4.20
C THR A 81 4.85 32.58 -3.98
N GLU A 82 6.12 33.02 -3.80
CA GLU A 82 7.25 32.12 -3.59
C GLU A 82 7.09 31.30 -2.32
N TYR A 83 6.62 31.92 -1.26
CA TYR A 83 6.41 31.27 0.03
C TYR A 83 5.32 30.20 -0.04
N LEU A 84 4.14 30.53 -0.62
CA LEU A 84 3.05 29.59 -0.79
C LEU A 84 3.43 28.42 -1.71
N GLN A 85 4.21 28.70 -2.76
CA GLN A 85 4.70 27.68 -3.68
C GLN A 85 5.71 26.74 -2.98
N SER A 86 6.67 27.32 -2.24
CA SER A 86 7.66 26.52 -1.48
C SER A 86 7.00 25.67 -0.40
N GLY A 87 6.02 26.23 0.33
CA GLY A 87 5.24 25.52 1.34
C GLY A 87 4.43 24.36 0.74
N LYS A 88 3.79 24.60 -0.42
CA LYS A 88 3.05 23.58 -1.18
C LYS A 88 3.99 22.46 -1.64
N GLN A 89 5.16 22.79 -2.19
CA GLN A 89 6.13 21.79 -2.65
C GLN A 89 6.60 20.88 -1.52
N LYS A 90 6.93 21.44 -0.35
CA LYS A 90 7.31 20.66 0.84
C LYS A 90 6.17 19.76 1.30
N ALA A 91 4.94 20.30 1.33
CA ALA A 91 3.77 19.53 1.71
C ALA A 91 3.51 18.35 0.77
N ASP A 92 3.68 18.55 -0.55
CA ASP A 92 3.57 17.49 -1.55
C ASP A 92 4.60 16.39 -1.32
N GLU A 93 5.86 16.75 -1.13
CA GLU A 93 6.95 15.79 -0.93
C GLU A 93 6.76 14.94 0.33
N GLU A 94 6.32 15.54 1.43
CA GLU A 94 6.02 14.81 2.66
C GLU A 94 4.79 13.91 2.52
N ALA A 95 3.71 14.40 1.91
CA ALA A 95 2.51 13.60 1.69
C ALA A 95 2.77 12.42 0.74
N ILE A 96 3.51 12.62 -0.35
CA ILE A 96 3.87 11.58 -1.30
C ILE A 96 4.70 10.47 -0.61
N LYS A 97 5.60 10.80 0.33
CA LYS A 97 6.33 9.79 1.11
C LYS A 97 5.38 8.92 1.93
N VAL A 98 4.39 9.52 2.59
CA VAL A 98 3.38 8.77 3.36
C VAL A 98 2.55 7.89 2.43
N PHE A 99 2.11 8.40 1.28
CA PHE A 99 1.34 7.62 0.31
C PHE A 99 2.14 6.46 -0.28
N ALA A 100 3.43 6.67 -0.54
CA ALA A 100 4.35 5.63 -0.98
C ALA A 100 4.48 4.51 0.06
N GLU A 101 4.59 4.85 1.35
CA GLU A 101 4.69 3.86 2.41
C GLU A 101 3.36 3.11 2.62
N ASN A 102 2.22 3.81 2.57
CA ASN A 102 0.90 3.17 2.63
C ASN A 102 0.70 2.19 1.46
N LEU A 103 1.09 2.57 0.23
CA LEU A 103 1.04 1.66 -0.91
C LEU A 103 1.94 0.44 -0.70
N ARG A 104 3.17 0.63 -0.21
CA ARG A 104 4.11 -0.46 0.09
C ARG A 104 3.49 -1.49 1.03
N GLN A 105 2.84 -1.02 2.10
CA GLN A 105 2.21 -1.89 3.08
C GLN A 105 1.01 -2.64 2.50
N LEU A 106 0.20 -2.01 1.64
CA LEU A 106 -0.89 -2.68 0.94
C LEU A 106 -0.38 -3.78 -0.01
N LEU A 107 0.67 -3.49 -0.78
CA LEU A 107 1.25 -4.45 -1.72
C LEU A 107 1.94 -5.62 -1.01
N LEU A 108 2.58 -5.37 0.13
CA LEU A 108 3.25 -6.37 0.94
C LEU A 108 2.35 -6.96 2.04
N ALA A 109 1.03 -6.73 1.99
CA ALA A 109 0.11 -7.35 2.93
C ALA A 109 0.19 -8.88 2.84
N PRO A 110 -0.04 -9.58 3.97
CA PRO A 110 0.09 -11.03 4.05
C PRO A 110 -0.82 -11.77 3.08
N PRO A 111 -0.31 -12.61 2.17
CA PRO A 111 -1.14 -13.42 1.29
C PRO A 111 -1.68 -14.65 2.01
N LEU A 112 -2.88 -15.10 1.62
CA LEU A 112 -3.42 -16.40 2.03
C LEU A 112 -2.74 -17.55 1.27
N GLY A 113 -2.27 -17.28 0.06
CA GLY A 113 -1.69 -18.26 -0.86
C GLY A 113 -2.72 -19.00 -1.70
N ASN A 114 -2.30 -20.13 -2.27
CA ASN A 114 -3.09 -20.94 -3.21
C ASN A 114 -4.17 -21.74 -2.48
N ARG A 115 -5.32 -21.10 -2.23
CA ARG A 115 -6.48 -21.70 -1.58
C ARG A 115 -7.76 -21.41 -2.35
N ARG A 116 -8.78 -22.22 -2.15
CA ARG A 116 -10.11 -21.99 -2.71
C ARG A 116 -10.84 -20.92 -1.92
N VAL A 117 -11.13 -19.80 -2.55
CA VAL A 117 -11.66 -18.61 -1.91
C VAL A 117 -13.05 -18.29 -2.43
N LEU A 118 -13.97 -17.98 -1.53
CA LEU A 118 -15.26 -17.37 -1.85
C LEU A 118 -15.13 -15.85 -1.67
N GLY A 119 -15.14 -15.09 -2.76
CA GLY A 119 -15.09 -13.63 -2.76
C GLY A 119 -16.48 -13.02 -2.72
N ILE A 120 -16.69 -12.02 -1.86
CA ILE A 120 -17.96 -11.30 -1.74
C ILE A 120 -17.71 -9.81 -1.92
N ASP A 121 -18.42 -9.22 -2.90
CA ASP A 121 -18.57 -7.77 -3.06
C ASP A 121 -19.91 -7.36 -2.45
N PRO A 122 -19.92 -6.72 -1.25
CA PRO A 122 -21.13 -6.42 -0.50
C PRO A 122 -21.96 -5.31 -1.16
N GLY A 123 -23.29 -5.40 -1.02
CA GLY A 123 -24.18 -4.33 -1.48
C GLY A 123 -25.60 -4.49 -0.96
N PHE A 124 -26.22 -3.37 -0.58
CA PHE A 124 -27.61 -3.37 -0.08
C PHE A 124 -28.63 -3.56 -1.20
N ARG A 125 -28.70 -2.61 -2.15
CA ARG A 125 -29.76 -2.60 -3.19
C ARG A 125 -29.50 -3.63 -4.29
N THR A 126 -28.26 -3.73 -4.75
CA THR A 126 -27.87 -4.61 -5.87
C THR A 126 -27.60 -6.03 -5.42
N GLY A 127 -27.68 -6.31 -4.12
CA GLY A 127 -27.30 -7.57 -3.50
C GLY A 127 -25.78 -7.74 -3.41
N CYS A 128 -25.35 -8.75 -2.65
CA CYS A 128 -23.95 -9.13 -2.52
C CYS A 128 -23.57 -10.04 -3.69
N LYS A 129 -22.53 -9.69 -4.43
CA LYS A 129 -21.99 -10.52 -5.52
C LYS A 129 -21.01 -11.53 -4.92
N VAL A 130 -21.28 -12.80 -5.18
CA VAL A 130 -20.52 -13.92 -4.65
C VAL A 130 -19.84 -14.64 -5.80
N VAL A 131 -18.55 -14.91 -5.64
CA VAL A 131 -17.74 -15.67 -6.60
C VAL A 131 -16.98 -16.79 -5.90
N CYS A 132 -16.89 -17.95 -6.54
CA CYS A 132 -16.02 -19.04 -6.09
C CYS A 132 -14.76 -19.05 -6.96
N LEU A 133 -13.58 -19.02 -6.33
CA LEU A 133 -12.28 -19.08 -6.97
C LEU A 133 -11.59 -20.41 -6.64
N ASP A 134 -10.93 -20.99 -7.64
CA ASP A 134 -10.04 -22.13 -7.43
C ASP A 134 -8.69 -21.71 -6.79
N GLU A 135 -7.80 -22.66 -6.57
CA GLU A 135 -6.49 -22.44 -5.94
C GLU A 135 -5.56 -21.53 -6.77
N THR A 136 -5.87 -21.33 -8.04
CA THR A 136 -5.12 -20.45 -8.96
C THR A 136 -5.80 -19.11 -9.19
N GLY A 137 -6.94 -18.87 -8.51
CA GLY A 137 -7.72 -17.63 -8.62
C GLY A 137 -8.60 -17.55 -9.88
N ASN A 138 -8.86 -18.68 -10.55
CA ASN A 138 -9.83 -18.72 -11.65
C ASN A 138 -11.26 -18.72 -11.12
N LEU A 139 -12.14 -17.99 -11.80
CA LEU A 139 -13.55 -17.95 -11.49
C LEU A 139 -14.22 -19.27 -11.92
N VAL A 140 -14.72 -20.04 -10.96
CA VAL A 140 -15.42 -21.31 -11.22
C VAL A 140 -16.92 -21.20 -11.07
N HIS A 141 -17.43 -20.24 -10.29
CA HIS A 141 -18.86 -19.97 -10.13
C HIS A 141 -19.13 -18.55 -9.67
N ASN A 142 -20.27 -17.98 -10.02
CA ASN A 142 -20.73 -16.70 -9.48
C ASN A 142 -22.24 -16.72 -9.22
N GLU A 143 -22.66 -15.97 -8.22
CA GLU A 143 -24.07 -15.84 -7.84
C GLU A 143 -24.32 -14.50 -7.14
N THR A 144 -25.59 -14.09 -7.03
CA THR A 144 -25.98 -12.93 -6.21
C THR A 144 -26.88 -13.39 -5.07
N ILE A 145 -26.64 -12.83 -3.88
CA ILE A 145 -27.46 -13.08 -2.69
C ILE A 145 -27.97 -11.76 -2.12
N TYR A 146 -29.09 -11.79 -1.39
CA TYR A 146 -29.77 -10.62 -0.85
C TYR A 146 -30.02 -10.76 0.66
N PRO A 147 -28.97 -10.86 1.49
CA PRO A 147 -29.16 -11.06 2.94
C PRO A 147 -29.62 -9.80 3.67
N HIS A 148 -29.51 -8.62 3.05
CA HIS A 148 -29.76 -7.31 3.68
C HIS A 148 -31.04 -6.66 3.16
N SER A 149 -31.49 -5.60 3.89
CA SER A 149 -32.59 -4.72 3.45
C SER A 149 -32.26 -4.07 2.09
N PRO A 150 -33.26 -3.91 1.18
CA PRO A 150 -34.68 -4.11 1.39
C PRO A 150 -35.20 -5.54 1.22
N GLN A 151 -34.45 -6.44 0.57
CA GLN A 151 -34.95 -7.78 0.19
C GLN A 151 -35.02 -8.74 1.39
N ASN A 152 -34.02 -8.71 2.31
CA ASN A 152 -33.95 -9.54 3.52
C ASN A 152 -34.14 -11.05 3.30
N GLU A 153 -33.58 -11.60 2.21
CA GLU A 153 -33.67 -13.03 1.89
C GLU A 153 -32.66 -13.87 2.69
N VAL A 154 -32.57 -13.65 3.99
CA VAL A 154 -31.52 -14.20 4.87
C VAL A 154 -31.41 -15.72 4.79
N LYS A 155 -32.56 -16.45 4.86
CA LYS A 155 -32.55 -17.93 4.80
C LYS A 155 -32.08 -18.47 3.44
N GLN A 156 -32.51 -17.83 2.35
CA GLN A 156 -32.11 -18.22 1.00
C GLN A 156 -30.63 -17.97 0.78
N ALA A 157 -30.14 -16.77 1.22
CA ALA A 157 -28.73 -16.41 1.14
C ALA A 157 -27.87 -17.38 1.97
N ALA A 158 -28.30 -17.77 3.18
CA ALA A 158 -27.61 -18.72 4.02
C ALA A 158 -27.45 -20.10 3.35
N ASN A 159 -28.55 -20.63 2.77
CA ASN A 159 -28.52 -21.91 2.08
C ASN A 159 -27.60 -21.86 0.85
N LYS A 160 -27.64 -20.78 0.08
CA LYS A 160 -26.77 -20.60 -1.08
C LYS A 160 -25.28 -20.58 -0.68
N ILE A 161 -24.91 -19.79 0.30
CA ILE A 161 -23.50 -19.71 0.79
C ILE A 161 -23.04 -21.08 1.29
N THR A 162 -23.83 -21.77 2.13
CA THR A 162 -23.45 -23.08 2.66
C THR A 162 -23.28 -24.11 1.54
N ASN A 163 -24.18 -24.11 0.53
CA ASN A 163 -24.07 -24.97 -0.64
C ASN A 163 -22.82 -24.67 -1.46
N LEU A 164 -22.51 -23.40 -1.70
CA LEU A 164 -21.30 -22.99 -2.45
C LEU A 164 -20.03 -23.40 -1.71
N VAL A 165 -19.95 -23.15 -0.40
CA VAL A 165 -18.82 -23.54 0.45
C VAL A 165 -18.56 -25.05 0.35
N ASN A 166 -19.61 -25.86 0.39
CA ASN A 166 -19.47 -27.32 0.33
C ASN A 166 -19.16 -27.82 -1.09
N SER A 167 -19.91 -27.35 -2.10
CA SER A 167 -19.77 -27.83 -3.49
C SER A 167 -18.41 -27.49 -4.09
N TYR A 168 -17.88 -26.30 -3.81
CA TYR A 168 -16.59 -25.84 -4.32
C TYR A 168 -15.45 -26.03 -3.34
N ARG A 169 -15.68 -26.66 -2.17
CA ARG A 169 -14.68 -26.94 -1.13
C ARG A 169 -13.93 -25.68 -0.72
N ILE A 170 -14.68 -24.59 -0.52
CA ILE A 170 -14.09 -23.29 -0.13
C ILE A 170 -13.37 -23.43 1.21
N GLU A 171 -12.19 -22.82 1.34
CA GLU A 171 -11.33 -22.86 2.51
C GLU A 171 -11.32 -21.52 3.27
N ALA A 172 -11.59 -20.42 2.55
CA ALA A 172 -11.65 -19.08 3.12
C ALA A 172 -12.67 -18.21 2.41
N ILE A 173 -13.20 -17.20 3.12
CA ILE A 173 -14.14 -16.22 2.58
C ILE A 173 -13.50 -14.84 2.66
N ALA A 174 -13.46 -14.11 1.53
CA ALA A 174 -13.00 -12.73 1.42
C ALA A 174 -14.22 -11.81 1.26
N ILE A 175 -14.35 -10.81 2.12
CA ILE A 175 -15.45 -9.84 2.10
C ILE A 175 -14.87 -8.45 1.90
N GLY A 176 -15.36 -7.70 0.89
CA GLY A 176 -14.97 -6.31 0.69
C GLY A 176 -15.37 -5.42 1.86
N ASN A 177 -14.52 -4.45 2.21
CA ASN A 177 -14.73 -3.57 3.37
C ASN A 177 -15.57 -2.32 3.08
N GLY A 178 -16.20 -2.22 1.91
CA GLY A 178 -17.03 -1.07 1.53
C GLY A 178 -18.45 -1.13 2.07
N THR A 179 -19.38 -0.56 1.28
CA THR A 179 -20.79 -0.48 1.65
C THR A 179 -21.38 -1.86 1.95
N ALA A 180 -22.07 -2.02 3.09
CA ALA A 180 -22.62 -3.29 3.58
C ALA A 180 -21.57 -4.36 3.98
N GLY A 181 -20.27 -4.04 4.00
CA GLY A 181 -19.21 -4.99 4.34
C GLY A 181 -19.38 -5.61 5.73
N ARG A 182 -19.63 -4.79 6.75
CA ARG A 182 -19.80 -5.25 8.14
C ARG A 182 -21.06 -6.09 8.34
N GLU A 183 -22.16 -5.67 7.74
CA GLU A 183 -23.41 -6.41 7.77
C GLU A 183 -23.26 -7.78 7.10
N THR A 184 -22.51 -7.82 6.01
CA THR A 184 -22.20 -9.06 5.29
C THR A 184 -21.25 -9.95 6.11
N GLU A 185 -20.24 -9.38 6.74
CA GLU A 185 -19.33 -10.12 7.64
C GLU A 185 -20.10 -10.80 8.77
N ARG A 186 -20.96 -10.06 9.50
CA ARG A 186 -21.81 -10.62 10.57
C ARG A 186 -22.74 -11.72 10.05
N PHE A 187 -23.34 -11.50 8.90
CA PHE A 187 -24.18 -12.51 8.27
C PHE A 187 -23.39 -13.79 8.01
N ILE A 188 -22.19 -13.71 7.38
CA ILE A 188 -21.34 -14.87 7.07
C ILE A 188 -20.83 -15.57 8.34
N GLN A 189 -20.44 -14.81 9.37
CA GLN A 189 -20.00 -15.37 10.66
C GLN A 189 -21.14 -16.04 11.45
N SER A 190 -22.40 -15.65 11.23
CA SER A 190 -23.56 -16.28 11.86
C SER A 190 -23.91 -17.64 11.28
N LEU A 191 -23.35 -17.99 10.11
CA LEU A 191 -23.62 -19.26 9.43
C LEU A 191 -22.81 -20.39 10.07
N ARG A 192 -23.39 -21.60 10.06
CA ARG A 192 -22.70 -22.81 10.51
C ARG A 192 -22.17 -23.57 9.31
N TYR A 193 -20.90 -23.88 9.35
CA TYR A 193 -20.20 -24.68 8.34
C TYR A 193 -19.84 -26.05 8.92
N ASP A 194 -19.68 -27.06 8.07
CA ASP A 194 -19.26 -28.42 8.45
C ASP A 194 -17.75 -28.54 8.74
N ARG A 195 -17.01 -27.44 8.50
CA ARG A 195 -15.56 -27.31 8.70
C ARG A 195 -15.22 -25.89 9.15
N ASP A 196 -14.00 -25.71 9.62
CA ASP A 196 -13.48 -24.39 9.96
C ASP A 196 -13.23 -23.56 8.67
N ILE A 197 -13.98 -22.47 8.50
CA ILE A 197 -13.87 -21.52 7.40
C ILE A 197 -13.39 -20.19 7.95
N GLN A 198 -12.22 -19.78 7.47
CA GLN A 198 -11.64 -18.49 7.84
C GLN A 198 -12.31 -17.36 7.06
N VAL A 199 -12.77 -16.32 7.76
CA VAL A 199 -13.42 -15.15 7.17
C VAL A 199 -12.49 -13.95 7.28
N PHE A 200 -12.25 -13.26 6.17
CA PHE A 200 -11.34 -12.12 6.09
C PHE A 200 -12.07 -10.92 5.50
N VAL A 201 -11.85 -9.74 6.08
CA VAL A 201 -12.24 -8.47 5.49
C VAL A 201 -11.09 -7.94 4.65
N VAL A 202 -11.36 -7.63 3.40
CA VAL A 202 -10.37 -7.25 2.38
C VAL A 202 -10.63 -5.84 1.89
N SER A 203 -9.58 -5.03 1.77
CA SER A 203 -9.70 -3.69 1.19
C SER A 203 -10.14 -3.76 -0.27
N GLU A 204 -11.20 -3.04 -0.61
CA GLU A 204 -11.70 -2.91 -1.99
C GLU A 204 -11.17 -1.67 -2.73
N SER A 205 -10.20 -0.93 -2.13
CA SER A 205 -9.59 0.24 -2.76
C SER A 205 -9.14 -0.04 -4.19
N GLY A 206 -9.64 0.73 -5.17
CA GLY A 206 -9.36 0.53 -6.59
C GLY A 206 -10.04 -0.69 -7.25
N ALA A 207 -10.85 -1.49 -6.54
CA ALA A 207 -11.55 -2.63 -7.15
C ALA A 207 -12.51 -2.20 -8.25
N SER A 208 -13.21 -1.08 -8.07
CA SER A 208 -14.08 -0.48 -9.11
C SER A 208 -13.30 -0.06 -10.34
N ILE A 209 -12.08 0.48 -10.18
CA ILE A 209 -11.20 0.87 -11.29
C ILE A 209 -10.75 -0.37 -12.06
N TYR A 210 -10.31 -1.42 -11.35
CA TYR A 210 -9.96 -2.70 -11.97
C TYR A 210 -11.14 -3.26 -12.75
N SER A 211 -12.33 -3.39 -12.14
CA SER A 211 -13.50 -4.03 -12.75
C SER A 211 -13.95 -3.35 -14.06
N ALA A 212 -13.77 -2.03 -14.17
CA ALA A 212 -14.05 -1.25 -15.37
C ALA A 212 -12.88 -1.19 -16.36
N SER A 213 -11.69 -1.68 -15.99
CA SER A 213 -10.48 -1.60 -16.82
C SER A 213 -10.54 -2.50 -18.05
N LYS A 214 -9.67 -2.23 -19.03
CA LYS A 214 -9.47 -3.13 -20.17
C LYS A 214 -8.95 -4.49 -19.71
N ILE A 215 -8.07 -4.51 -18.70
CA ILE A 215 -7.49 -5.73 -18.14
C ILE A 215 -8.59 -6.68 -17.65
N ALA A 216 -9.52 -6.18 -16.85
CA ALA A 216 -10.61 -6.99 -16.32
C ALA A 216 -11.59 -7.45 -17.42
N ARG A 217 -11.80 -6.63 -18.45
CA ARG A 217 -12.60 -7.04 -19.62
C ARG A 217 -11.93 -8.14 -20.42
N ASP A 218 -10.63 -8.09 -20.59
CA ASP A 218 -9.85 -9.10 -21.32
C ASP A 218 -9.78 -10.41 -20.51
N GLU A 219 -9.67 -10.33 -19.16
CA GLU A 219 -9.68 -11.52 -18.28
C GLU A 219 -11.08 -12.17 -18.18
N PHE A 220 -12.13 -11.35 -18.14
CA PHE A 220 -13.51 -11.80 -17.91
C PHE A 220 -14.49 -11.14 -18.89
N PRO A 221 -14.41 -11.43 -20.20
CA PRO A 221 -15.22 -10.76 -21.22
C PRO A 221 -16.72 -11.00 -21.08
N GLN A 222 -17.12 -12.13 -20.51
CA GLN A 222 -18.54 -12.54 -20.38
C GLN A 222 -19.19 -12.13 -19.06
N TYR A 223 -18.47 -11.49 -18.15
CA TYR A 223 -18.98 -11.08 -16.85
C TYR A 223 -19.05 -9.56 -16.74
N ASP A 224 -19.98 -9.07 -15.95
CA ASP A 224 -20.16 -7.65 -15.70
C ASP A 224 -19.12 -7.07 -14.69
N VAL A 225 -19.16 -5.77 -14.51
CA VAL A 225 -18.22 -5.05 -13.60
C VAL A 225 -18.35 -5.51 -12.15
N THR A 226 -19.54 -5.95 -11.72
CA THR A 226 -19.76 -6.33 -10.31
C THR A 226 -19.15 -7.70 -10.01
N VAL A 227 -19.26 -8.65 -10.92
CA VAL A 227 -18.60 -9.97 -10.81
C VAL A 227 -17.09 -9.80 -10.85
N ARG A 228 -16.54 -8.96 -11.76
CA ARG A 228 -15.11 -8.66 -11.83
C ARG A 228 -14.60 -8.03 -10.53
N GLY A 229 -15.41 -7.17 -9.89
CA GLY A 229 -15.09 -6.60 -8.57
C GLY A 229 -14.96 -7.67 -7.50
N ALA A 230 -15.92 -8.56 -7.39
CA ALA A 230 -15.91 -9.68 -6.44
C ALA A 230 -14.71 -10.63 -6.67
N VAL A 231 -14.35 -10.91 -7.93
CA VAL A 231 -13.15 -11.69 -8.27
C VAL A 231 -11.90 -11.00 -7.75
N SER A 232 -11.78 -9.69 -7.96
CA SER A 232 -10.64 -8.92 -7.47
C SER A 232 -10.52 -8.97 -5.94
N ILE A 233 -11.63 -8.87 -5.20
CA ILE A 233 -11.67 -9.00 -3.74
C ILE A 233 -11.14 -10.37 -3.31
N GLY A 234 -11.60 -11.45 -3.92
CA GLY A 234 -11.12 -12.81 -3.62
C GLY A 234 -9.64 -13.00 -3.92
N ARG A 235 -9.17 -12.53 -5.09
CA ARG A 235 -7.76 -12.63 -5.49
C ARG A 235 -6.82 -11.79 -4.63
N ARG A 236 -7.28 -10.64 -4.09
CA ARG A 236 -6.48 -9.84 -3.15
C ARG A 236 -6.22 -10.56 -1.84
N LEU A 237 -7.13 -11.43 -1.40
CA LEU A 237 -6.86 -12.28 -0.25
C LEU A 237 -5.81 -13.35 -0.59
N MET A 238 -5.86 -13.91 -1.79
CA MET A 238 -4.90 -14.92 -2.24
C MET A 238 -3.50 -14.33 -2.39
N ASP A 239 -3.36 -13.25 -3.15
CA ASP A 239 -2.11 -12.48 -3.27
C ASP A 239 -2.40 -11.00 -3.59
N PRO A 240 -2.28 -10.10 -2.59
CA PRO A 240 -2.51 -8.66 -2.77
C PRO A 240 -1.61 -8.05 -3.86
N LEU A 241 -0.32 -8.42 -3.88
CA LEU A 241 0.64 -7.87 -4.83
C LEU A 241 0.26 -8.25 -6.26
N ALA A 242 0.02 -9.53 -6.52
CA ALA A 242 -0.30 -10.04 -7.86
C ALA A 242 -1.59 -9.41 -8.44
N GLU A 243 -2.55 -9.05 -7.59
CA GLU A 243 -3.79 -8.42 -8.04
C GLU A 243 -3.67 -6.89 -8.16
N LEU A 244 -3.07 -6.21 -7.18
CA LEU A 244 -2.99 -4.75 -7.14
C LEU A 244 -2.10 -4.16 -8.24
N VAL A 245 -1.09 -4.88 -8.73
CA VAL A 245 -0.27 -4.43 -9.86
C VAL A 245 -1.03 -4.28 -11.19
N LYS A 246 -2.26 -4.79 -11.28
CA LYS A 246 -3.13 -4.62 -12.44
C LYS A 246 -3.82 -3.26 -12.47
N ILE A 247 -3.75 -2.49 -11.39
CA ILE A 247 -4.38 -1.18 -11.21
C ILE A 247 -3.29 -0.11 -11.30
N ASP A 248 -3.60 1.03 -11.94
CA ASP A 248 -2.72 2.19 -11.85
C ASP A 248 -2.54 2.56 -10.36
N PRO A 249 -1.29 2.61 -9.85
CA PRO A 249 -1.03 2.88 -8.44
C PRO A 249 -1.70 4.16 -7.91
N LYS A 250 -1.87 5.19 -8.75
CA LYS A 250 -2.61 6.41 -8.41
C LYS A 250 -4.10 6.18 -8.18
N SER A 251 -4.66 5.10 -8.68
CA SER A 251 -6.07 4.73 -8.48
C SER A 251 -6.30 3.92 -7.21
N ILE A 252 -5.24 3.54 -6.51
CA ILE A 252 -5.34 2.91 -5.19
C ILE A 252 -5.42 4.03 -4.15
N GLY A 253 -6.46 4.03 -3.30
CA GLY A 253 -6.62 5.02 -2.23
C GLY A 253 -5.58 4.81 -1.13
N VAL A 254 -4.56 5.65 -1.07
CA VAL A 254 -3.45 5.58 -0.11
C VAL A 254 -3.34 6.79 0.80
N GLY A 255 -4.23 7.79 0.63
CA GLY A 255 -4.25 8.96 1.52
C GLY A 255 -5.27 10.02 1.13
N GLN A 256 -5.65 10.85 2.12
CA GLN A 256 -6.75 11.80 2.01
C GLN A 256 -6.56 12.89 0.95
N TYR A 257 -5.33 13.39 0.79
CA TYR A 257 -4.99 14.49 -0.13
C TYR A 257 -4.26 14.01 -1.38
N GLN A 258 -4.45 12.76 -1.77
CA GLN A 258 -3.75 12.15 -2.89
C GLN A 258 -3.97 12.91 -4.22
N HIS A 259 -5.14 13.51 -4.42
CA HIS A 259 -5.48 14.27 -5.63
C HIS A 259 -4.98 15.72 -5.61
N ASP A 260 -4.52 16.22 -4.46
CA ASP A 260 -4.10 17.61 -4.27
C ASP A 260 -2.59 17.83 -4.41
N VAL A 261 -1.81 16.75 -4.39
CA VAL A 261 -0.35 16.80 -4.58
C VAL A 261 0.04 16.81 -6.05
N ASP A 262 1.32 17.10 -6.33
CA ASP A 262 1.89 16.99 -7.68
C ASP A 262 1.70 15.57 -8.24
N GLN A 263 0.86 15.44 -9.27
CA GLN A 263 0.46 14.15 -9.84
C GLN A 263 1.57 13.43 -10.60
N SER A 264 2.57 14.17 -11.09
CA SER A 264 3.71 13.59 -11.79
C SER A 264 4.70 12.97 -10.80
N LYS A 265 5.04 13.72 -9.75
CA LYS A 265 5.89 13.22 -8.65
C LYS A 265 5.21 12.06 -7.91
N LEU A 266 3.90 12.13 -7.69
CA LEU A 266 3.11 11.05 -7.09
C LEU A 266 3.23 9.78 -7.92
N LYS A 267 2.96 9.85 -9.23
CA LYS A 267 3.03 8.70 -10.13
C LYS A 267 4.41 8.05 -10.09
N GLU A 268 5.46 8.84 -10.26
CA GLU A 268 6.83 8.34 -10.25
C GLU A 268 7.18 7.64 -8.93
N SER A 269 6.79 8.23 -7.81
CA SER A 269 7.03 7.65 -6.49
C SER A 269 6.28 6.33 -6.28
N LEU A 270 5.01 6.27 -6.66
CA LEU A 270 4.19 5.06 -6.52
C LEU A 270 4.64 3.94 -7.46
N ASP A 271 5.01 4.25 -8.71
CA ASP A 271 5.55 3.26 -9.66
C ASP A 271 6.85 2.63 -9.14
N ARG A 272 7.76 3.42 -8.55
CA ARG A 272 8.97 2.92 -7.88
C ARG A 272 8.66 2.00 -6.70
N VAL A 273 7.62 2.29 -5.94
CA VAL A 273 7.18 1.44 -4.83
C VAL A 273 6.71 0.08 -5.35
N VAL A 274 5.89 0.06 -6.40
CA VAL A 274 5.41 -1.20 -7.00
C VAL A 274 6.59 -2.04 -7.48
N GLU A 275 7.51 -1.45 -8.26
CA GLU A 275 8.72 -2.12 -8.72
C GLU A 275 9.55 -2.70 -7.56
N SER A 276 9.79 -1.89 -6.53
CA SER A 276 10.53 -2.32 -5.34
C SER A 276 9.86 -3.49 -4.61
N CYS A 277 8.52 -3.47 -4.48
CA CYS A 277 7.77 -4.55 -3.84
C CYS A 277 7.83 -5.84 -4.65
N VAL A 278 7.63 -5.78 -5.96
CA VAL A 278 7.68 -6.93 -6.87
C VAL A 278 9.06 -7.59 -6.82
N ASN A 279 10.12 -6.80 -6.92
CA ASN A 279 11.49 -7.31 -6.89
C ASN A 279 11.86 -7.89 -5.52
N ARG A 280 11.39 -7.29 -4.43
CA ARG A 280 11.63 -7.78 -3.06
C ARG A 280 10.96 -9.13 -2.77
N VAL A 281 9.74 -9.33 -3.26
CA VAL A 281 9.01 -10.60 -3.09
C VAL A 281 9.57 -11.68 -4.01
N GLY A 282 10.01 -11.28 -5.20
CA GLY A 282 10.39 -12.19 -6.28
C GLY A 282 9.15 -12.77 -6.99
N VAL A 283 9.33 -13.21 -8.20
CA VAL A 283 8.22 -13.60 -9.08
C VAL A 283 8.45 -14.98 -9.67
N ASN A 284 7.50 -15.91 -9.48
CA ASN A 284 7.52 -17.18 -10.19
C ASN A 284 7.16 -16.93 -11.65
N VAL A 285 8.15 -17.07 -12.55
CA VAL A 285 8.00 -16.74 -13.96
C VAL A 285 6.95 -17.58 -14.68
N ASN A 286 6.76 -18.82 -14.24
CA ASN A 286 5.83 -19.75 -14.88
C ASN A 286 4.35 -19.49 -14.56
N THR A 287 4.07 -18.82 -13.44
CA THR A 287 2.69 -18.58 -12.97
C THR A 287 2.30 -17.10 -12.99
N ALA A 288 3.28 -16.21 -13.12
CA ALA A 288 3.06 -14.78 -13.05
C ALA A 288 2.28 -14.23 -14.26
N SER A 289 1.39 -13.29 -13.98
CA SER A 289 0.73 -12.53 -15.04
C SER A 289 1.73 -11.60 -15.74
N LYS A 290 1.46 -11.24 -17.00
CA LYS A 290 2.27 -10.25 -17.72
C LYS A 290 2.34 -8.90 -17.00
N TYR A 291 1.30 -8.56 -16.25
CA TYR A 291 1.24 -7.31 -15.49
C TYR A 291 2.23 -7.31 -14.33
N LEU A 292 2.32 -8.41 -13.60
CA LEU A 292 3.31 -8.57 -12.53
C LEU A 292 4.74 -8.59 -13.09
N LEU A 293 4.97 -9.32 -14.18
CA LEU A 293 6.26 -9.39 -14.88
C LEU A 293 6.75 -8.02 -15.39
N THR A 294 5.82 -7.12 -15.75
CA THR A 294 6.18 -5.77 -16.23
C THR A 294 6.96 -4.96 -15.20
N TYR A 295 6.73 -5.20 -13.92
CA TYR A 295 7.41 -4.50 -12.82
C TYR A 295 8.69 -5.21 -12.34
N VAL A 296 9.06 -6.34 -12.95
CA VAL A 296 10.36 -6.96 -12.68
C VAL A 296 11.45 -6.14 -13.37
N SER A 297 12.47 -5.74 -12.60
CA SER A 297 13.60 -4.98 -13.12
C SER A 297 14.15 -5.62 -14.39
N GLY A 298 14.36 -4.82 -15.43
CA GLY A 298 14.90 -5.25 -16.72
C GLY A 298 13.89 -5.85 -17.70
N LEU A 299 12.64 -6.15 -17.31
CA LEU A 299 11.67 -6.74 -18.23
C LEU A 299 10.85 -5.69 -18.99
N GLY A 300 10.10 -4.86 -18.30
CA GLY A 300 9.14 -3.94 -18.92
C GLY A 300 8.00 -4.64 -19.70
N PRO A 301 7.04 -3.89 -20.27
CA PRO A 301 5.82 -4.48 -20.85
C PRO A 301 6.07 -5.43 -22.03
N THR A 302 7.01 -5.09 -22.92
CA THR A 302 7.28 -5.88 -24.14
C THR A 302 7.90 -7.23 -23.81
N LEU A 303 8.89 -7.25 -22.91
CA LEU A 303 9.54 -8.51 -22.51
C LEU A 303 8.61 -9.36 -21.67
N ALA A 304 7.81 -8.76 -20.77
CA ALA A 304 6.80 -9.47 -20.01
C ALA A 304 5.79 -10.21 -20.90
N GLU A 305 5.31 -9.56 -21.97
CA GLU A 305 4.43 -10.20 -22.96
C GLU A 305 5.14 -11.34 -23.70
N ASN A 306 6.42 -11.14 -24.10
CA ASN A 306 7.21 -12.16 -24.79
C ASN A 306 7.47 -13.38 -23.89
N VAL A 307 7.69 -13.19 -22.57
CA VAL A 307 7.85 -14.28 -21.60
C VAL A 307 6.57 -15.12 -21.52
N VAL A 308 5.42 -14.47 -21.39
CA VAL A 308 4.12 -15.18 -21.32
C VAL A 308 3.82 -15.90 -22.64
N THR A 309 4.14 -15.29 -23.78
CA THR A 309 3.98 -15.91 -25.10
C THR A 309 4.89 -17.13 -25.23
N TYR A 310 6.14 -17.03 -24.80
CA TYR A 310 7.09 -18.15 -24.82
C TYR A 310 6.56 -19.36 -24.01
N ILE A 311 6.01 -19.10 -22.82
CA ILE A 311 5.42 -20.16 -21.97
C ILE A 311 4.24 -20.84 -22.67
N LYS A 312 3.38 -20.08 -23.35
CA LYS A 312 2.23 -20.64 -24.09
C LYS A 312 2.66 -21.53 -25.26
N GLU A 313 3.74 -21.17 -25.91
CA GLU A 313 4.23 -21.88 -27.12
C GLU A 313 5.14 -23.05 -26.77
N ASN A 314 5.97 -22.95 -25.74
CA ASN A 314 7.05 -23.89 -25.45
C ASN A 314 6.89 -24.63 -24.10
N GLY A 315 5.88 -24.24 -23.29
CA GLY A 315 5.71 -24.75 -21.94
C GLY A 315 6.50 -23.99 -20.88
N ALA A 316 6.43 -24.47 -19.66
CA ALA A 316 7.06 -23.84 -18.51
C ALA A 316 8.60 -23.87 -18.59
N PHE A 317 9.26 -22.82 -18.13
CA PHE A 317 10.71 -22.78 -17.97
C PHE A 317 11.16 -23.79 -16.93
N ARG A 318 12.28 -24.48 -17.21
CA ARG A 318 12.94 -25.44 -16.32
C ARG A 318 14.21 -24.89 -15.70
N SER A 319 14.78 -23.84 -16.29
CA SER A 319 15.95 -23.13 -15.78
C SER A 319 15.92 -21.66 -16.14
N ARG A 320 16.59 -20.83 -15.33
CA ARG A 320 16.77 -19.39 -15.63
C ARG A 320 17.49 -19.17 -16.95
N GLY A 321 18.41 -20.09 -17.33
CA GLY A 321 19.13 -20.01 -18.59
C GLY A 321 18.20 -20.03 -19.82
N GLU A 322 17.03 -20.66 -19.72
CA GLU A 322 16.06 -20.70 -20.81
C GLU A 322 15.40 -19.34 -21.10
N LEU A 323 15.40 -18.40 -20.12
CA LEU A 323 14.92 -17.04 -20.35
C LEU A 323 15.64 -16.33 -21.49
N LYS A 324 16.90 -16.69 -21.76
CA LYS A 324 17.67 -16.16 -22.91
C LYS A 324 17.10 -16.56 -24.27
N LYS A 325 16.21 -17.58 -24.32
CA LYS A 325 15.52 -18.00 -25.54
C LYS A 325 14.30 -17.11 -25.86
N VAL A 326 13.85 -16.27 -24.91
CA VAL A 326 12.72 -15.37 -25.09
C VAL A 326 13.07 -14.28 -26.09
N LYS A 327 12.15 -14.01 -27.01
CA LYS A 327 12.34 -12.98 -28.05
C LYS A 327 12.66 -11.61 -27.40
N ARG A 328 13.73 -10.96 -27.87
CA ARG A 328 14.26 -9.68 -27.36
C ARG A 328 14.87 -9.73 -25.94
N MET A 329 15.05 -10.88 -25.35
CA MET A 329 15.79 -11.04 -24.11
C MET A 329 17.30 -10.95 -24.41
N GLY A 330 17.85 -9.75 -24.30
CA GLY A 330 19.29 -9.54 -24.41
C GLY A 330 20.02 -9.87 -23.11
N GLU A 331 21.36 -9.98 -23.18
CA GLU A 331 22.20 -10.29 -22.02
C GLU A 331 21.95 -9.32 -20.84
N LYS A 332 21.92 -8.02 -21.12
CA LYS A 332 21.69 -6.99 -20.11
C LYS A 332 20.32 -7.11 -19.44
N ALA A 333 19.25 -7.40 -20.19
CA ALA A 333 17.92 -7.60 -19.64
C ALA A 333 17.88 -8.87 -18.76
N PHE A 334 18.53 -9.94 -19.22
CA PHE A 334 18.65 -11.18 -18.44
C PHE A 334 19.40 -10.93 -17.12
N GLU A 335 20.56 -10.28 -17.15
CA GLU A 335 21.32 -9.93 -15.94
C GLU A 335 20.49 -9.11 -14.95
N GLN A 336 19.69 -8.17 -15.44
CA GLN A 336 18.85 -7.34 -14.56
C GLN A 336 17.66 -8.08 -13.95
N CYS A 337 17.05 -9.02 -14.64
CA CYS A 337 15.83 -9.68 -14.17
C CYS A 337 16.06 -11.03 -13.47
N ALA A 338 17.17 -11.71 -13.76
CA ALA A 338 17.36 -13.11 -13.37
C ALA A 338 17.30 -13.35 -11.85
N GLY A 339 17.80 -12.41 -11.04
CA GLY A 339 17.75 -12.54 -9.56
C GLY A 339 16.34 -12.43 -8.97
N PHE A 340 15.40 -11.83 -9.69
CA PHE A 340 14.01 -11.60 -9.24
C PHE A 340 13.02 -12.62 -9.78
N LEU A 341 13.41 -13.40 -10.81
CA LEU A 341 12.58 -14.44 -11.38
C LEU A 341 12.92 -15.79 -10.75
N ARG A 342 11.91 -16.48 -10.27
CA ARG A 342 12.01 -17.79 -9.63
C ARG A 342 11.36 -18.85 -10.50
N ILE A 343 11.93 -20.07 -10.45
CA ILE A 343 11.40 -21.25 -11.15
C ILE A 343 11.26 -22.36 -10.13
N GLU A 344 10.03 -22.62 -9.74
CA GLU A 344 9.70 -23.70 -8.81
C GLU A 344 9.92 -25.05 -9.50
N GLY A 345 10.57 -25.98 -8.82
CA GLY A 345 10.92 -27.29 -9.39
C GLY A 345 12.00 -27.26 -10.47
N ALA A 346 12.81 -26.19 -10.56
CA ALA A 346 13.89 -26.07 -11.51
C ALA A 346 14.95 -27.17 -11.38
N GLU A 347 15.68 -27.44 -12.48
CA GLU A 347 16.80 -28.38 -12.50
C GLU A 347 17.92 -27.97 -11.54
N ASN A 348 18.29 -26.68 -11.55
CA ASN A 348 19.16 -26.08 -10.56
C ASN A 348 18.31 -25.49 -9.42
N PRO A 349 18.43 -25.97 -8.18
CA PRO A 349 17.62 -25.48 -7.05
C PRO A 349 17.87 -24.00 -6.72
N LEU A 350 18.99 -23.41 -7.13
CA LEU A 350 19.24 -21.96 -7.01
C LEU A 350 18.32 -21.13 -7.88
N ASP A 351 17.74 -21.68 -8.94
CA ASP A 351 16.76 -20.96 -9.78
C ASP A 351 15.45 -20.67 -9.04
N ASN A 352 15.20 -21.31 -7.90
CA ASN A 352 14.08 -20.99 -7.00
C ASN A 352 14.52 -20.15 -5.77
N SER A 353 15.55 -19.34 -5.90
CA SER A 353 16.07 -18.50 -4.84
C SER A 353 16.29 -17.06 -5.33
N SER A 354 16.65 -16.14 -4.45
CA SER A 354 17.07 -14.77 -4.83
C SER A 354 18.54 -14.70 -5.22
N VAL A 355 19.29 -15.80 -5.15
CA VAL A 355 20.70 -15.82 -5.57
C VAL A 355 20.80 -15.54 -7.07
N HIS A 356 21.62 -14.54 -7.44
CA HIS A 356 21.83 -14.20 -8.82
C HIS A 356 22.69 -15.26 -9.55
N PRO A 357 22.42 -15.60 -10.83
CA PRO A 357 23.17 -16.61 -11.57
C PRO A 357 24.69 -16.39 -11.61
N GLU A 358 25.16 -15.16 -11.58
CA GLU A 358 26.59 -14.85 -11.47
C GLU A 358 27.27 -15.38 -10.21
N SER A 359 26.49 -15.58 -9.15
CA SER A 359 26.97 -16.07 -7.86
C SER A 359 26.87 -17.59 -7.71
N TYR A 360 26.31 -18.32 -8.68
CA TYR A 360 26.13 -19.78 -8.59
C TYR A 360 27.45 -20.51 -8.36
N ALA A 361 28.49 -20.15 -9.11
CA ALA A 361 29.83 -20.78 -8.95
C ALA A 361 30.40 -20.61 -7.54
N VAL A 362 30.09 -19.49 -6.86
CA VAL A 362 30.53 -19.27 -5.47
C VAL A 362 29.75 -20.17 -4.51
N VAL A 363 28.43 -20.31 -4.70
CA VAL A 363 27.61 -21.19 -3.87
C VAL A 363 27.96 -22.66 -4.07
N GLU A 364 28.22 -23.09 -5.31
CA GLU A 364 28.69 -24.45 -5.62
C GLU A 364 30.04 -24.75 -4.95
N ARG A 365 30.94 -23.75 -4.93
CA ARG A 365 32.22 -23.87 -4.21
C ARG A 365 32.00 -23.98 -2.69
N MET A 366 31.08 -23.20 -2.11
CA MET A 366 30.72 -23.30 -0.69
C MET A 366 30.20 -24.68 -0.35
N ALA A 367 29.31 -25.25 -1.19
CA ALA A 367 28.80 -26.61 -1.00
C ALA A 367 29.92 -27.67 -1.07
N LYS A 368 30.82 -27.55 -2.06
CA LYS A 368 31.96 -28.45 -2.24
C LYS A 368 32.92 -28.38 -1.08
N ASP A 369 33.25 -27.21 -0.56
CA ASP A 369 34.18 -27.02 0.57
C ASP A 369 33.61 -27.60 1.86
N LEU A 370 32.29 -27.67 2.00
CA LEU A 370 31.58 -28.34 3.10
C LEU A 370 31.36 -29.84 2.85
N GLY A 371 31.74 -30.37 1.68
CA GLY A 371 31.53 -31.78 1.31
C GLY A 371 30.05 -32.14 1.13
N LEU A 372 29.19 -31.18 0.82
CA LEU A 372 27.74 -31.36 0.69
C LEU A 372 27.29 -31.19 -0.76
N PRO A 373 26.27 -31.96 -1.21
CA PRO A 373 25.57 -31.69 -2.44
C PRO A 373 24.86 -30.31 -2.32
N LEU A 374 24.76 -29.55 -3.42
CA LEU A 374 24.11 -28.24 -3.45
C LEU A 374 22.69 -28.27 -2.85
N LYS A 375 21.89 -29.27 -3.21
CA LYS A 375 20.53 -29.48 -2.64
C LYS A 375 20.50 -29.64 -1.12
N SER A 376 21.56 -30.19 -0.52
CA SER A 376 21.65 -30.39 0.92
C SER A 376 22.17 -29.19 1.68
N LEU A 377 22.78 -28.22 0.98
CA LEU A 377 23.17 -26.94 1.55
C LEU A 377 21.97 -26.00 1.67
N ILE A 378 21.09 -26.02 0.68
CA ILE A 378 19.91 -25.16 0.61
C ILE A 378 18.88 -25.59 1.65
N GLY A 379 18.46 -24.65 2.52
CA GLY A 379 17.57 -24.90 3.65
C GLY A 379 18.26 -25.50 4.90
N ASN A 380 19.57 -25.67 4.86
CA ASN A 380 20.33 -26.20 5.98
C ASN A 380 21.04 -25.10 6.75
N GLU A 381 20.39 -24.61 7.80
CA GLU A 381 20.89 -23.48 8.60
C GLU A 381 22.23 -23.86 9.32
N GLU A 382 22.38 -25.07 9.79
CA GLU A 382 23.63 -25.53 10.46
C GLU A 382 24.82 -25.54 9.50
N ALA A 383 24.61 -26.02 8.27
CA ALA A 383 25.65 -26.03 7.25
C ALA A 383 26.00 -24.60 6.81
N CYS A 384 25.00 -23.77 6.60
CA CYS A 384 25.19 -22.36 6.22
C CYS A 384 25.95 -21.57 7.27
N ASN A 385 25.74 -21.84 8.57
CA ASN A 385 26.46 -21.16 9.66
C ASN A 385 27.97 -21.58 9.76
N LYS A 386 28.36 -22.66 9.13
CA LYS A 386 29.77 -23.11 9.07
C LYS A 386 30.55 -22.43 7.93
N ILE A 387 29.88 -21.68 7.05
CA ILE A 387 30.53 -21.03 5.92
C ILE A 387 31.35 -19.82 6.41
N GLU A 388 32.66 -19.88 6.17
CA GLU A 388 33.56 -18.75 6.44
C GLU A 388 33.57 -17.78 5.26
N LEU A 389 32.74 -16.73 5.34
CA LEU A 389 32.47 -15.80 4.21
C LEU A 389 33.72 -15.14 3.66
N SER A 390 34.74 -14.86 4.51
CA SER A 390 35.99 -14.22 4.11
C SER A 390 36.75 -14.97 2.99
N ARG A 391 36.57 -16.29 2.90
CA ARG A 391 37.23 -17.15 1.87
C ARG A 391 36.66 -16.97 0.48
N TYR A 392 35.46 -16.41 0.36
CA TYR A 392 34.72 -16.31 -0.90
C TYR A 392 34.63 -14.87 -1.43
N VAL A 393 35.23 -13.91 -0.73
CA VAL A 393 35.34 -12.52 -1.18
C VAL A 393 36.24 -12.48 -2.42
N ASN A 394 35.79 -11.78 -3.47
CA ASN A 394 36.55 -11.53 -4.66
C ASN A 394 36.22 -10.13 -5.22
N ASP A 395 36.84 -9.73 -6.33
CA ASP A 395 36.67 -8.40 -6.94
C ASP A 395 35.24 -8.07 -7.35
N ARG A 396 34.36 -9.07 -7.51
CA ARG A 396 32.95 -8.91 -7.91
C ARG A 396 31.96 -9.10 -6.77
N ILE A 397 32.32 -9.92 -5.77
CA ILE A 397 31.40 -10.32 -4.70
C ILE A 397 32.03 -9.96 -3.35
N GLY A 398 31.44 -8.96 -2.69
CA GLY A 398 31.87 -8.50 -1.38
C GLY A 398 31.18 -9.24 -0.21
N LEU A 399 31.62 -8.95 1.01
CA LEU A 399 31.02 -9.52 2.23
C LEU A 399 29.51 -9.28 2.40
N PRO A 400 28.95 -8.10 2.06
CA PRO A 400 27.50 -7.89 2.14
C PRO A 400 26.73 -8.86 1.25
N THR A 401 27.12 -8.98 -0.01
CA THR A 401 26.49 -9.90 -0.97
C THR A 401 26.59 -11.36 -0.53
N LEU A 402 27.73 -11.78 0.06
CA LEU A 402 27.89 -13.12 0.59
C LEU A 402 26.98 -13.39 1.79
N LYS A 403 26.74 -12.40 2.65
CA LYS A 403 25.77 -12.52 3.75
C LYS A 403 24.36 -12.69 3.21
N ASP A 404 23.95 -11.88 2.25
CA ASP A 404 22.63 -11.99 1.62
C ASP A 404 22.44 -13.36 0.97
N ILE A 405 23.46 -13.88 0.27
CA ILE A 405 23.46 -15.24 -0.31
C ILE A 405 23.27 -16.29 0.76
N VAL A 406 24.03 -16.24 1.85
CA VAL A 406 23.93 -17.27 2.91
C VAL A 406 22.60 -17.17 3.64
N ASP A 407 22.07 -15.97 3.86
CA ASP A 407 20.76 -15.80 4.49
C ASP A 407 19.62 -16.32 3.58
N GLU A 408 19.74 -16.15 2.26
CA GLU A 408 18.84 -16.77 1.29
C GLU A 408 18.98 -18.30 1.28
N LEU A 409 20.20 -18.85 1.35
CA LEU A 409 20.41 -20.29 1.39
C LEU A 409 19.82 -20.95 2.64
N LYS A 410 19.81 -20.26 3.79
CA LYS A 410 19.17 -20.74 5.02
C LYS A 410 17.65 -20.91 4.84
N LYS A 411 17.02 -20.00 4.13
CA LYS A 411 15.56 -19.96 3.95
C LYS A 411 15.22 -19.61 2.49
N PRO A 412 15.47 -20.54 1.57
CA PRO A 412 15.37 -20.28 0.12
C PRO A 412 13.94 -19.95 -0.30
N GLY A 413 13.82 -19.00 -1.20
CA GLY A 413 12.55 -18.63 -1.81
C GLY A 413 11.47 -18.16 -0.83
N ARG A 414 11.86 -17.80 0.41
CA ARG A 414 10.89 -17.33 1.40
C ARG A 414 10.26 -16.03 0.96
N ASP A 415 8.94 -16.04 0.89
CA ASP A 415 8.17 -14.81 0.77
C ASP A 415 8.44 -13.96 2.04
N PRO A 416 8.91 -12.71 1.92
CA PRO A 416 9.16 -11.84 3.06
C PRO A 416 7.88 -11.43 3.80
N ARG A 417 6.71 -11.65 3.18
CA ARG A 417 5.41 -11.32 3.76
C ARG A 417 5.04 -12.36 4.83
N SER A 418 4.38 -11.93 5.89
CA SER A 418 3.82 -12.83 6.91
C SER A 418 2.60 -13.59 6.35
N VAL A 419 2.12 -14.60 7.07
CA VAL A 419 0.88 -15.30 6.71
C VAL A 419 -0.33 -14.49 7.16
N ALA A 420 -1.39 -14.46 6.36
CA ALA A 420 -2.65 -13.79 6.69
C ALA A 420 -3.25 -14.37 8.00
N LYS A 421 -3.70 -13.47 8.88
CA LYS A 421 -4.34 -13.82 10.16
C LYS A 421 -5.76 -13.31 10.18
N VAL A 422 -6.68 -14.11 10.71
CA VAL A 422 -8.07 -13.70 10.94
C VAL A 422 -8.11 -12.66 12.04
N PHE A 423 -8.98 -11.66 11.87
CA PHE A 423 -9.28 -10.62 12.85
C PHE A 423 -10.79 -10.59 13.09
N SER A 424 -11.20 -10.30 14.32
CA SER A 424 -12.60 -10.08 14.69
C SER A 424 -12.73 -8.83 15.53
N PHE A 425 -13.69 -7.97 15.17
CA PHE A 425 -14.08 -6.83 15.98
C PHE A 425 -14.81 -7.28 17.25
N ALA A 426 -14.99 -6.36 18.20
CA ALA A 426 -15.79 -6.62 19.39
C ALA A 426 -17.28 -6.77 19.03
N ASP A 427 -17.90 -7.85 19.48
CA ASP A 427 -19.29 -8.21 19.13
C ASP A 427 -20.36 -7.22 19.63
N ASN A 428 -20.03 -6.44 20.65
CA ASN A 428 -20.93 -5.51 21.32
C ASN A 428 -20.81 -4.06 20.83
N ILE A 429 -19.97 -3.78 19.80
CA ILE A 429 -19.71 -2.42 19.32
C ILE A 429 -20.10 -2.32 17.84
N HIS A 430 -21.09 -1.46 17.54
CA HIS A 430 -21.66 -1.32 16.20
C HIS A 430 -21.75 0.13 15.72
N THR A 431 -21.93 1.04 16.67
CA THR A 431 -22.14 2.47 16.42
C THR A 431 -21.29 3.30 17.38
N ILE A 432 -21.11 4.58 17.08
CA ILE A 432 -20.42 5.50 17.99
C ILE A 432 -21.14 5.66 19.33
N ASP A 433 -22.45 5.33 19.39
CA ASP A 433 -23.25 5.41 20.60
C ASP A 433 -22.96 4.28 21.58
N ASP A 434 -22.43 3.18 21.11
CA ASP A 434 -22.03 2.01 21.92
C ASP A 434 -20.66 2.23 22.59
N LEU A 435 -19.95 3.33 22.26
CA LEU A 435 -18.63 3.61 22.79
C LEU A 435 -18.68 4.40 24.09
N GLU A 436 -17.97 3.90 25.10
CA GLU A 436 -17.70 4.59 26.36
C GLU A 436 -16.21 4.85 26.55
N ILE A 437 -15.87 6.00 27.14
CA ILE A 437 -14.48 6.33 27.49
C ILE A 437 -13.94 5.30 28.47
N GLY A 438 -12.75 4.76 28.17
CA GLY A 438 -12.12 3.71 28.95
C GLY A 438 -12.30 2.29 28.41
N MET A 439 -13.20 2.06 27.45
CA MET A 439 -13.33 0.76 26.80
C MET A 439 -12.03 0.38 26.08
N VAL A 440 -11.65 -0.89 26.19
CA VAL A 440 -10.52 -1.49 25.49
C VAL A 440 -11.09 -2.43 24.42
N VAL A 441 -10.74 -2.17 23.17
CA VAL A 441 -11.34 -2.85 22.02
C VAL A 441 -10.27 -3.24 20.98
N PRO A 442 -10.48 -4.34 20.24
CA PRO A 442 -9.64 -4.68 19.10
C PRO A 442 -9.92 -3.72 17.95
N GLY A 443 -8.88 -3.43 17.15
CA GLY A 443 -8.99 -2.59 15.97
C GLY A 443 -7.99 -2.95 14.90
N ILE A 444 -8.23 -2.43 13.70
CA ILE A 444 -7.32 -2.56 12.54
C ILE A 444 -6.86 -1.18 12.11
N VAL A 445 -5.56 -1.02 11.91
CA VAL A 445 -4.99 0.21 11.35
C VAL A 445 -5.41 0.36 9.89
N THR A 446 -6.19 1.40 9.58
CA THR A 446 -6.72 1.67 8.24
C THR A 446 -5.92 2.69 7.47
N ASN A 447 -5.28 3.64 8.17
CA ASN A 447 -4.46 4.68 7.54
C ASN A 447 -3.39 5.18 8.51
N LEU A 448 -2.23 5.54 7.95
CA LEU A 448 -1.13 6.15 8.68
C LEU A 448 -0.87 7.56 8.14
N THR A 449 -0.63 8.49 9.06
CA THR A 449 -0.31 9.89 8.78
C THR A 449 0.84 10.34 9.68
N ASN A 450 1.48 11.47 9.39
CA ASN A 450 2.57 11.99 10.22
C ASN A 450 2.15 12.34 11.67
N PHE A 451 0.86 12.58 11.90
CA PHE A 451 0.33 12.96 13.22
C PHE A 451 -0.33 11.82 13.99
N GLY A 452 -0.44 10.63 13.39
CA GLY A 452 -1.03 9.48 14.05
C GLY A 452 -1.55 8.41 13.10
N ALA A 453 -2.27 7.44 13.65
CA ALA A 453 -2.88 6.33 12.95
C ALA A 453 -4.40 6.38 13.05
N PHE A 454 -5.10 6.09 11.96
CA PHE A 454 -6.52 5.82 11.97
C PHE A 454 -6.75 4.34 12.18
N VAL A 455 -7.67 4.02 13.07
CA VAL A 455 -7.97 2.65 13.49
C VAL A 455 -9.48 2.40 13.39
N ASP A 456 -9.87 1.43 12.60
CA ASP A 456 -11.22 0.90 12.58
C ASP A 456 -11.43 -0.01 13.80
N ILE A 457 -12.41 0.29 14.62
CA ILE A 457 -12.77 -0.45 15.84
C ILE A 457 -14.16 -1.10 15.74
N GLY A 458 -14.69 -1.26 14.53
CA GLY A 458 -15.99 -1.86 14.29
C GLY A 458 -17.16 -0.87 14.21
N VAL A 459 -16.93 0.43 14.33
CA VAL A 459 -17.95 1.49 14.11
C VAL A 459 -17.78 2.13 12.73
N LYS A 460 -18.77 2.93 12.26
CA LYS A 460 -18.74 3.53 10.91
C LYS A 460 -17.64 4.56 10.69
N GLN A 461 -17.04 5.08 11.75
CA GLN A 461 -15.97 6.09 11.72
C GLN A 461 -14.70 5.51 12.33
N ASP A 462 -13.58 5.72 11.66
CA ASP A 462 -12.29 5.37 12.22
C ASP A 462 -11.94 6.29 13.39
N GLY A 463 -11.37 5.72 14.43
CA GLY A 463 -10.80 6.47 15.54
C GLY A 463 -9.37 6.91 15.25
N LEU A 464 -8.96 8.03 15.80
CA LEU A 464 -7.60 8.54 15.68
C LEU A 464 -6.78 8.17 16.93
N VAL A 465 -5.69 7.46 16.72
CA VAL A 465 -4.59 7.33 17.68
C VAL A 465 -3.55 8.39 17.34
N HIS A 466 -3.51 9.46 18.15
CA HIS A 466 -2.50 10.51 17.96
C HIS A 466 -1.09 9.92 18.16
N ILE A 467 -0.06 10.49 17.52
CA ILE A 467 1.32 9.97 17.58
C ILE A 467 1.84 9.82 19.03
N SER A 468 1.44 10.71 19.93
CA SER A 468 1.75 10.63 21.37
C SER A 468 1.05 9.51 22.13
N GLU A 469 0.04 8.89 21.52
CA GLU A 469 -0.79 7.82 22.10
C GLU A 469 -0.46 6.42 21.52
N ILE A 470 0.58 6.33 20.67
CA ILE A 470 1.00 5.06 20.05
C ILE A 470 1.88 4.24 21.00
N ALA A 471 2.89 4.87 21.62
CA ALA A 471 3.83 4.20 22.53
C ALA A 471 4.35 5.17 23.61
N ASP A 472 4.95 4.60 24.65
CA ASP A 472 5.53 5.38 25.76
C ASP A 472 6.82 6.11 25.39
N LYS A 473 7.50 5.67 24.33
CA LYS A 473 8.71 6.32 23.81
C LYS A 473 8.37 7.34 22.71
N TYR A 474 9.23 8.33 22.53
CA TYR A 474 9.10 9.29 21.44
C TYR A 474 9.16 8.58 20.09
N ILE A 475 8.20 8.86 19.23
CA ILE A 475 8.09 8.36 17.86
C ILE A 475 8.05 9.56 16.93
N SER A 476 8.91 9.58 15.92
CA SER A 476 8.94 10.62 14.88
C SER A 476 7.97 10.34 13.74
N ASN A 477 7.73 9.06 13.44
CA ASN A 477 6.83 8.63 12.37
C ASN A 477 6.02 7.40 12.83
N PRO A 478 4.68 7.44 12.79
CA PRO A 478 3.83 6.28 13.12
C PRO A 478 4.17 5.01 12.34
N ALA A 479 4.62 5.13 11.09
CA ALA A 479 4.99 4.00 10.24
C ALA A 479 6.24 3.22 10.74
N ASP A 480 7.03 3.79 11.66
CA ASP A 480 8.16 3.09 12.27
C ASP A 480 7.71 2.01 13.28
N VAL A 481 6.46 2.11 13.76
CA VAL A 481 5.93 1.24 14.84
C VAL A 481 4.66 0.53 14.42
N LEU A 482 3.86 1.12 13.54
CA LEU A 482 2.58 0.58 13.07
C LEU A 482 2.61 0.32 11.58
N SER A 483 1.80 -0.65 11.15
CA SER A 483 1.61 -0.99 9.74
C SER A 483 0.12 -0.98 9.38
N LEU A 484 -0.21 -0.69 8.12
CA LEU A 484 -1.58 -0.83 7.62
C LEU A 484 -2.06 -2.28 7.76
N ASN A 485 -3.33 -2.42 8.06
CA ASN A 485 -3.97 -3.71 8.37
C ASN A 485 -3.38 -4.42 9.60
N GLN A 486 -2.57 -3.74 10.39
CA GLN A 486 -2.08 -4.27 11.66
C GLN A 486 -3.24 -4.37 12.66
N HIS A 487 -3.36 -5.54 13.29
CA HIS A 487 -4.28 -5.74 14.41
C HIS A 487 -3.69 -5.08 15.66
N VAL A 488 -4.46 -4.23 16.30
CA VAL A 488 -4.06 -3.50 17.50
C VAL A 488 -5.16 -3.58 18.55
N THR A 489 -4.80 -3.48 19.83
CA THR A 489 -5.74 -3.23 20.91
C THR A 489 -5.67 -1.75 21.25
N VAL A 490 -6.81 -1.09 21.36
CA VAL A 490 -6.89 0.34 21.64
C VAL A 490 -7.87 0.63 22.75
N LYS A 491 -7.57 1.66 23.54
CA LYS A 491 -8.46 2.20 24.56
C LYS A 491 -9.15 3.45 24.03
N VAL A 492 -10.44 3.56 24.21
CA VAL A 492 -11.23 4.75 23.87
C VAL A 492 -10.92 5.84 24.89
N VAL A 493 -10.32 6.95 24.47
CA VAL A 493 -9.94 8.07 25.32
C VAL A 493 -10.84 9.29 25.15
N GLN A 494 -11.49 9.42 24.00
CA GLN A 494 -12.42 10.51 23.70
C GLN A 494 -13.52 10.05 22.73
N VAL A 495 -14.75 10.49 22.96
CA VAL A 495 -15.89 10.30 22.06
C VAL A 495 -16.61 11.63 21.89
N ASP A 496 -16.61 12.19 20.70
CA ASP A 496 -17.39 13.38 20.31
C ASP A 496 -18.48 12.94 19.31
N LYS A 497 -19.66 12.64 19.87
CA LYS A 497 -20.80 12.17 19.06
C LYS A 497 -21.31 13.21 18.07
N ALA A 498 -21.24 14.50 18.42
CA ALA A 498 -21.72 15.59 17.58
C ALA A 498 -20.84 15.77 16.33
N ARG A 499 -19.52 15.69 16.49
CA ARG A 499 -18.54 15.81 15.41
C ARG A 499 -18.12 14.46 14.82
N LYS A 500 -18.68 13.36 15.34
CA LYS A 500 -18.34 11.98 14.94
C LYS A 500 -16.85 11.70 15.01
N ARG A 501 -16.19 12.13 16.10
CA ARG A 501 -14.76 11.94 16.32
C ARG A 501 -14.52 11.00 17.50
N ILE A 502 -13.58 10.07 17.31
CA ILE A 502 -13.17 9.08 18.30
C ILE A 502 -11.67 9.23 18.51
N GLY A 503 -11.26 9.51 19.77
CA GLY A 503 -9.85 9.50 20.16
C GLY A 503 -9.52 8.15 20.80
N LEU A 504 -8.40 7.57 20.36
CA LEU A 504 -7.94 6.25 20.78
C LEU A 504 -6.51 6.32 21.31
N SER A 505 -6.13 5.38 22.17
CA SER A 505 -4.77 5.20 22.65
C SER A 505 -4.36 3.73 22.60
N ILE A 506 -3.20 3.43 22.01
CA ILE A 506 -2.58 2.10 22.03
C ILE A 506 -1.81 1.92 23.35
N LYS A 507 -1.06 2.94 23.77
CA LYS A 507 -0.22 2.85 24.97
C LYS A 507 -0.97 2.69 26.28
N GLN A 508 -2.28 3.01 26.31
CA GLN A 508 -3.13 2.89 27.49
C GLN A 508 -4.04 1.65 27.45
N ALA A 509 -3.97 0.83 26.38
CA ALA A 509 -4.82 -0.34 26.17
C ALA A 509 -4.34 -1.58 26.95
#